data_f418786e03fbacecc1875184eeebc312
#
_entry.id   f418786e03fbacecc1875184eeebc312
#
_cell.length_a   1.000
_cell.length_b   1.000
_cell.length_c   1.000
_cell.angle_alpha   90.00
_cell.angle_beta   90.00
_cell.angle_gamma   90.00
#
_symmetry.space_group_name_H-M   'P 1'
#
loop_
_entity.id
_entity.type
_entity.pdbx_description
1 polymer ?
#
loop_
_entity_poly.entity_id
_entity_poly.type
_entity_poly.pdbx_seq_one_letter_code
_entity_poly.pdbx_strand_id
1 'polypeptide(L)'
;MIQVSEFEYIADATLELSIFEEKFEKDFGDIDAETLAGLFINKLGLLPKVGDKIDLDNMILSITAADKRKVKKIGITIKTNR
;
A
#
# COMPACT_ATOMS: atom_id res chain seq x y z
N MET A 1 -4.84 9.13 5.58
CA MET A 1 -3.45 8.64 5.70
C MET A 1 -2.73 9.42 6.78
N ILE A 2 -2.03 8.72 7.65
CA ILE A 2 -1.37 9.32 8.80
C ILE A 2 0.12 9.06 8.72
N GLN A 3 0.93 10.10 8.90
CA GLN A 3 2.37 9.95 8.98
C GLN A 3 2.74 9.61 10.42
N VAL A 4 3.41 8.47 10.63
CA VAL A 4 3.77 8.01 11.99
C VAL A 4 5.24 8.27 12.31
N SER A 5 6.07 8.52 11.32
CA SER A 5 7.45 8.92 11.50
C SER A 5 7.93 9.57 10.20
N GLU A 6 9.20 9.98 10.18
CA GLU A 6 9.76 10.66 9.02
C GLU A 6 9.61 9.83 7.73
N PHE A 7 9.75 8.51 7.85
CA PHE A 7 9.72 7.63 6.68
C PHE A 7 8.58 6.62 6.71
N GLU A 8 7.61 6.79 7.59
CA GLU A 8 6.53 5.81 7.73
C GLU A 8 5.17 6.44 7.77
N TYR A 9 4.23 5.82 7.08
CA TYR A 9 2.83 6.24 7.04
C TYR A 9 1.93 5.04 7.25
N ILE A 10 0.71 5.30 7.69
CA ILE A 10 -0.34 4.27 7.74
C ILE A 10 -1.54 4.82 7.01
N ALA A 11 -2.10 4.01 6.12
CA ALA A 11 -3.26 4.39 5.32
C ALA A 11 -4.34 3.34 5.45
N ASP A 12 -5.59 3.77 5.26
CA ASP A 12 -6.69 2.83 5.12
C ASP A 12 -6.52 2.08 3.79
N ALA A 13 -6.86 0.81 3.80
CA ALA A 13 -6.78 0.01 2.59
C ALA A 13 -7.73 0.50 1.50
N THR A 14 -8.76 1.27 1.89
CA THR A 14 -9.71 1.84 0.95
C THR A 14 -9.22 3.15 0.33
N LEU A 15 -8.04 3.62 0.70
CA LEU A 15 -7.49 4.83 0.09
C LEU A 15 -7.44 4.65 -1.42
N GLU A 16 -7.96 5.62 -2.16
CA GLU A 16 -7.94 5.57 -3.62
C GLU A 16 -6.51 5.55 -4.13
N LEU A 17 -6.25 4.66 -5.07
CA LEU A 17 -4.91 4.50 -5.63
C LEU A 17 -4.41 5.79 -6.28
N SER A 18 -5.30 6.55 -6.91
CA SER A 18 -4.91 7.81 -7.54
C SER A 18 -4.40 8.82 -6.52
N ILE A 19 -4.98 8.83 -5.32
CA ILE A 19 -4.53 9.72 -4.25
C ILE A 19 -3.14 9.31 -3.78
N PHE A 20 -2.92 8.00 -3.64
CA PHE A 20 -1.61 7.47 -3.27
C PHE A 20 -0.57 7.82 -4.33
N GLU A 21 -0.92 7.63 -5.60
CA GLU A 21 -0.01 7.94 -6.70
C GLU A 21 0.39 9.42 -6.69
N GLU A 22 -0.58 10.30 -6.45
CA GLU A 22 -0.30 11.73 -6.40
C GLU A 22 0.61 12.09 -5.22
N LYS A 23 0.30 11.53 -4.06
CA LYS A 23 1.05 11.83 -2.83
C LYS A 23 2.51 11.41 -2.94
N PHE A 24 2.77 10.25 -3.51
CA PHE A 24 4.11 9.67 -3.56
C PHE A 24 4.74 9.71 -4.95
N GLU A 25 4.12 10.43 -5.87
CA GLU A 25 4.62 10.59 -7.24
C GLU A 25 4.87 9.24 -7.90
N LYS A 26 3.89 8.35 -7.77
CA LYS A 26 3.92 7.03 -8.38
C LYS A 26 2.96 6.96 -9.54
N ASP A 27 3.25 6.10 -10.50
CA ASP A 27 2.36 5.85 -11.61
C ASP A 27 2.39 4.36 -11.88
N PHE A 28 1.28 3.69 -11.56
CA PHE A 28 1.17 2.25 -11.79
C PHE A 28 0.71 1.92 -13.20
N GLY A 29 0.45 2.96 -14.00
CA GLY A 29 -0.02 2.75 -15.35
C GLY A 29 -1.43 2.21 -15.39
N ASP A 30 -1.69 1.39 -16.40
CA ASP A 30 -3.01 0.82 -16.63
C ASP A 30 -3.16 -0.44 -15.79
N ILE A 31 -3.53 -0.26 -14.54
CA ILE A 31 -3.65 -1.35 -13.59
C ILE A 31 -5.11 -1.52 -13.16
N ASP A 32 -5.54 -2.76 -12.99
CA ASP A 32 -6.91 -3.07 -12.57
C ASP A 32 -7.01 -3.00 -11.05
N ALA A 33 -6.93 -1.79 -10.53
CA ALA A 33 -7.03 -1.53 -9.10
C ALA A 33 -7.45 -0.09 -8.88
N GLU A 34 -8.36 0.14 -7.94
CA GLU A 34 -8.85 1.47 -7.61
C GLU A 34 -8.42 1.92 -6.22
N THR A 35 -8.00 0.97 -5.37
CA THR A 35 -7.61 1.25 -4.00
C THR A 35 -6.29 0.56 -3.69
N LEU A 36 -5.70 0.90 -2.54
CA LEU A 36 -4.49 0.21 -2.09
C LEU A 36 -4.75 -1.28 -1.89
N ALA A 37 -5.92 -1.64 -1.32
CA ALA A 37 -6.28 -3.05 -1.19
C ALA A 37 -6.32 -3.74 -2.54
N GLY A 38 -6.91 -3.08 -3.54
CA GLY A 38 -6.96 -3.61 -4.90
C GLY A 38 -5.57 -3.79 -5.49
N LEU A 39 -4.66 -2.87 -5.19
CA LEU A 39 -3.28 -3.00 -5.64
C LEU A 39 -2.64 -4.27 -5.10
N PHE A 40 -2.83 -4.56 -3.80
CA PHE A 40 -2.30 -5.78 -3.21
C PHE A 40 -2.88 -7.02 -3.87
N ILE A 41 -4.19 -7.04 -4.09
CA ILE A 41 -4.83 -8.19 -4.74
C ILE A 41 -4.30 -8.35 -6.16
N ASN A 42 -4.14 -7.26 -6.88
CA ASN A 42 -3.61 -7.29 -8.25
C ASN A 42 -2.19 -7.85 -8.28
N LYS A 43 -1.34 -7.42 -7.35
CA LYS A 43 0.06 -7.81 -7.34
C LYS A 43 0.29 -9.21 -6.77
N LEU A 44 -0.45 -9.60 -5.76
CA LEU A 44 -0.23 -10.87 -5.06
C LEU A 44 -1.15 -11.99 -5.52
N GLY A 45 -2.25 -11.65 -6.17
CA GLY A 45 -3.15 -12.63 -6.76
C GLY A 45 -4.06 -13.38 -5.80
N LEU A 46 -3.92 -13.16 -4.51
CA LEU A 46 -4.71 -13.81 -3.48
C LEU A 46 -5.21 -12.78 -2.50
N LEU A 47 -6.14 -13.17 -1.62
CA LEU A 47 -6.55 -12.27 -0.55
C LEU A 47 -5.34 -12.01 0.36
N PRO A 48 -4.85 -10.80 0.44
CA PRO A 48 -3.67 -10.49 1.24
C PRO A 48 -3.97 -10.56 2.73
N LYS A 49 -2.93 -10.82 3.50
CA LYS A 49 -3.04 -10.94 4.96
C LYS A 49 -1.93 -10.14 5.63
N VAL A 50 -2.07 -9.94 6.93
CA VAL A 50 -1.07 -9.23 7.71
C VAL A 50 0.31 -9.85 7.47
N GLY A 51 1.27 -9.00 7.20
CA GLY A 51 2.64 -9.43 6.90
C GLY A 51 2.98 -9.48 5.43
N ASP A 52 1.99 -9.52 4.55
CA ASP A 52 2.25 -9.47 3.11
C ASP A 52 2.80 -8.10 2.75
N LYS A 53 3.72 -8.09 1.79
CA LYS A 53 4.43 -6.86 1.39
C LYS A 53 4.54 -6.73 -0.11
N ILE A 54 4.62 -5.49 -0.55
CA ILE A 54 4.93 -5.17 -1.94
C ILE A 54 6.11 -4.21 -1.92
N ASP A 55 7.13 -4.54 -2.70
CA ASP A 55 8.32 -3.69 -2.86
C ASP A 55 8.14 -2.80 -4.09
N LEU A 56 8.18 -1.49 -3.88
CA LEU A 56 8.00 -0.50 -4.96
C LEU A 56 9.27 0.32 -5.18
N ASP A 57 10.40 -0.32 -5.22
CA ASP A 57 11.69 0.33 -5.45
C ASP A 57 12.09 1.28 -4.31
N ASN A 58 11.40 2.42 -4.18
CA ASN A 58 11.76 3.42 -3.16
C ASN A 58 10.88 3.34 -1.92
N MET A 59 9.98 2.36 -1.85
CA MET A 59 9.16 2.19 -0.66
C MET A 59 8.66 0.76 -0.57
N ILE A 60 8.23 0.38 0.63
CA ILE A 60 7.63 -0.92 0.87
C ILE A 60 6.25 -0.70 1.44
N LEU A 61 5.26 -1.36 0.85
CA LEU A 61 3.90 -1.38 1.39
C LEU A 61 3.72 -2.71 2.11
N SER A 62 3.16 -2.67 3.31
CA SER A 62 2.89 -3.89 4.07
C SER A 62 1.49 -3.83 4.67
N ILE A 63 0.89 -4.99 4.83
CA ILE A 63 -0.43 -5.07 5.44
C ILE A 63 -0.24 -5.16 6.94
N THR A 64 -0.77 -4.16 7.66
CA THR A 64 -0.62 -4.07 9.12
C THR A 64 -1.89 -4.49 9.85
N ALA A 65 -3.03 -4.48 9.18
CA ALA A 65 -4.27 -4.95 9.77
C ALA A 65 -5.18 -5.52 8.68
N ALA A 66 -5.79 -6.65 8.96
CA ALA A 66 -6.71 -7.32 8.05
C ALA A 66 -7.58 -8.28 8.83
N ASP A 67 -8.75 -8.61 8.29
CA ASP A 67 -9.57 -9.67 8.84
C ASP A 67 -9.75 -10.75 7.78
N LYS A 68 -10.66 -11.71 8.04
CA LYS A 68 -10.84 -12.84 7.11
C LYS A 68 -11.38 -12.43 5.75
N ARG A 69 -11.94 -11.25 5.63
CA ARG A 69 -12.61 -10.81 4.42
C ARG A 69 -11.90 -9.70 3.67
N LYS A 70 -11.16 -8.87 4.38
CA LYS A 70 -10.59 -7.68 3.74
C LYS A 70 -9.36 -7.17 4.47
N VAL A 71 -8.54 -6.47 3.72
CA VAL A 71 -7.42 -5.71 4.25
C VAL A 71 -7.98 -4.42 4.86
N LYS A 72 -7.46 -4.02 6.01
CA LYS A 72 -7.94 -2.83 6.69
C LYS A 72 -6.93 -1.70 6.71
N LYS A 73 -5.67 -1.99 7.01
CA LYS A 73 -4.63 -0.96 7.12
C LYS A 73 -3.38 -1.39 6.39
N ILE A 74 -2.71 -0.41 5.81
CA ILE A 74 -1.49 -0.63 5.06
C ILE A 74 -0.42 0.32 5.60
N GLY A 75 0.73 -0.23 5.94
CA GLY A 75 1.89 0.54 6.33
C GLY A 75 2.71 0.86 5.09
N ILE A 76 3.20 2.09 5.02
CA ILE A 76 4.03 2.56 3.93
C ILE A 76 5.36 2.97 4.54
N THR A 77 6.43 2.31 4.11
CA THR A 77 7.78 2.63 4.57
C THR A 77 8.60 3.14 3.40
N ILE A 78 9.06 4.37 3.51
CA ILE A 78 9.91 4.96 2.48
C ILE A 78 11.32 4.45 2.71
N LYS A 79 11.93 3.87 1.68
CA LYS A 79 13.32 3.42 1.77
C LYS A 79 14.24 4.63 1.77
N THR A 80 15.17 4.65 2.71
CA THR A 80 16.18 5.69 2.70
C THR A 80 17.32 5.24 1.80
N ASN A 81 17.80 6.16 1.00
CA ASN A 81 18.89 5.85 0.08
C ASN A 81 20.20 6.18 0.74
N ARG A 82 21.06 5.21 0.87
CA ARG A 82 22.34 5.38 1.56
C ARG A 82 23.48 4.88 0.71
#